data_e4693db578920803823d64958cedadf6
#
_entry.id   e4693db578920803823d64958cedadf6
#
_cell.length_a   1.000
_cell.length_b   1.000
_cell.length_c   1.000
_cell.angle_alpha   90.00
_cell.angle_beta   90.00
_cell.angle_gamma   90.00
#
_symmetry.space_group_name_H-M   'P 1'
#
loop_
_entity.id
_entity.type
_entity.pdbx_description
1 polymer ?
#
loop_
_entity_poly.entity_id
_entity_poly.type
_entity_poly.pdbx_seq_one_letter_code
_entity_poly.pdbx_strand_id
1 'polypeptide(L)'
;MEQYITAQDIIFGKSILPIKIIELMSPEEWEEFIKEWLDTKKEQYFKIEKYGGSGDMGVDIAGFCSDQRFEGVWDNFQCKRYDHALRPSDIWVEIGKIIYYSYKKEYVPPRYHYFIGSQGIGTSLEKLLGNPTKLRSQMIENWDQHCLNGI
;
A
#
# COMPACT_ATOMS: atom_id res chain seq x y z
N MET A 1 -7.59 32.63 9.80
CA MET A 1 -8.96 33.13 9.57
C MET A 1 -9.88 31.92 9.50
N GLU A 2 -10.76 31.81 10.47
CA GLU A 2 -11.78 30.74 10.44
C GLU A 2 -12.73 31.00 9.27
N GLN A 3 -12.79 30.09 8.32
CA GLN A 3 -13.77 30.15 7.24
C GLN A 3 -15.07 29.51 7.73
N TYR A 4 -16.07 30.35 7.99
CA TYR A 4 -17.40 29.85 8.34
C TYR A 4 -18.10 29.28 7.10
N ILE A 5 -18.77 28.15 7.29
CA ILE A 5 -19.64 27.55 6.26
C ILE A 5 -20.91 28.41 6.17
N THR A 6 -21.23 28.87 4.98
CA THR A 6 -22.44 29.69 4.72
C THR A 6 -23.60 28.80 4.24
N ALA A 7 -24.84 29.33 4.31
CA ALA A 7 -25.98 28.63 3.75
C ALA A 7 -25.85 28.35 2.24
N GLN A 8 -25.18 29.25 1.51
CA GLN A 8 -24.87 29.04 0.09
C GLN A 8 -23.91 27.91 -0.14
N ASP A 9 -22.91 27.74 0.73
CA ASP A 9 -21.97 26.61 0.67
C ASP A 9 -22.70 25.28 0.86
N ILE A 10 -23.73 25.25 1.71
CA ILE A 10 -24.53 24.04 1.94
C ILE A 10 -25.41 23.73 0.71
N ILE A 11 -26.00 24.73 0.10
CA ILE A 11 -26.96 24.57 -1.03
C ILE A 11 -26.21 24.27 -2.33
N PHE A 12 -25.15 24.99 -2.63
CA PHE A 12 -24.42 24.90 -3.89
C PHE A 12 -23.13 24.07 -3.84
N GLY A 13 -22.78 23.62 -2.65
CA GLY A 13 -21.52 22.92 -2.39
C GLY A 13 -20.32 23.86 -2.38
N LYS A 14 -19.38 23.54 -1.52
CA LYS A 14 -18.07 24.19 -1.47
C LYS A 14 -17.04 23.29 -2.10
N SER A 15 -16.12 23.86 -2.87
CA SER A 15 -14.99 23.10 -3.40
C SER A 15 -14.18 22.52 -2.24
N ILE A 16 -14.11 21.18 -2.16
CA ILE A 16 -13.32 20.46 -1.15
C ILE A 16 -11.97 20.15 -1.75
N LEU A 17 -10.89 20.46 -1.01
CA LEU A 17 -9.53 20.12 -1.43
C LEU A 17 -9.43 18.60 -1.60
N PRO A 18 -8.80 18.09 -2.69
CA PRO A 18 -8.66 16.65 -2.93
C PRO A 18 -8.08 15.88 -1.75
N ILE A 19 -7.11 16.46 -1.02
CA ILE A 19 -6.52 15.81 0.16
C ILE A 19 -7.57 15.54 1.25
N LYS A 20 -8.56 16.42 1.40
CA LYS A 20 -9.65 16.23 2.38
C LYS A 20 -10.59 15.11 1.96
N ILE A 21 -10.82 14.94 0.67
CA ILE A 21 -11.60 13.82 0.14
C ILE A 21 -10.87 12.50 0.46
N ILE A 22 -9.56 12.45 0.26
CA ILE A 22 -8.74 11.28 0.61
C ILE A 22 -8.81 10.97 2.10
N GLU A 23 -8.75 11.98 2.97
CA GLU A 23 -8.86 11.81 4.43
C GLU A 23 -10.20 11.19 4.86
N LEU A 24 -11.26 11.37 4.08
CA LEU A 24 -12.59 10.82 4.35
C LEU A 24 -12.81 9.41 3.76
N MET A 25 -11.91 8.94 2.91
CA MET A 25 -12.06 7.62 2.28
C MET A 25 -11.96 6.50 3.30
N SER A 26 -12.78 5.46 3.14
CA SER A 26 -12.57 4.18 3.81
C SER A 26 -11.33 3.47 3.25
N PRO A 27 -10.81 2.42 3.92
CA PRO A 27 -9.74 1.60 3.35
C PRO A 27 -10.08 1.04 1.97
N GLU A 28 -11.32 0.59 1.76
CA GLU A 28 -11.80 0.06 0.49
C GLU A 28 -11.85 1.13 -0.60
N GLU A 29 -12.35 2.31 -0.27
CA GLU A 29 -12.38 3.45 -1.20
C GLU A 29 -10.96 3.89 -1.59
N TRP A 30 -10.00 3.84 -0.65
CA TRP A 30 -8.60 4.12 -0.93
C TRP A 30 -8.00 3.09 -1.90
N GLU A 31 -8.26 1.80 -1.71
CA GLU A 31 -7.82 0.74 -2.63
C GLU A 31 -8.41 0.91 -4.03
N GLU A 32 -9.71 1.23 -4.14
CA GLU A 32 -10.35 1.50 -5.42
C GLU A 32 -9.72 2.72 -6.11
N PHE A 33 -9.50 3.79 -5.36
CA PHE A 33 -8.84 4.99 -5.89
C PHE A 33 -7.44 4.66 -6.44
N ILE A 34 -6.65 3.89 -5.71
CA ILE A 34 -5.31 3.47 -6.18
C ILE A 34 -5.42 2.56 -7.39
N LYS A 35 -6.40 1.65 -7.44
CA LYS A 35 -6.64 0.80 -8.61
C LYS A 35 -6.96 1.64 -9.85
N GLU A 36 -7.83 2.62 -9.75
CA GLU A 36 -8.15 3.54 -10.84
C GLU A 36 -6.92 4.34 -11.29
N TRP A 37 -6.14 4.83 -10.33
CA TRP A 37 -4.90 5.53 -10.66
C TRP A 37 -3.91 4.62 -11.40
N LEU A 38 -3.74 3.37 -10.95
CA LEU A 38 -2.88 2.39 -11.62
C LEU A 38 -3.38 2.04 -13.02
N ASP A 39 -4.68 2.00 -13.23
CA ASP A 39 -5.25 1.74 -14.57
C ASP A 39 -4.87 2.85 -15.58
N THR A 40 -4.58 4.06 -15.13
CA THR A 40 -4.01 5.11 -15.99
C THR A 40 -2.60 4.76 -16.48
N LYS A 41 -1.92 3.83 -15.84
CA LYS A 41 -0.57 3.35 -16.14
C LYS A 41 -0.57 1.93 -16.73
N LYS A 42 -1.71 1.45 -17.18
CA LYS A 42 -1.89 0.07 -17.68
C LYS A 42 -0.94 -0.31 -18.83
N GLU A 43 -0.42 0.67 -19.59
CA GLU A 43 0.56 0.42 -20.65
C GLU A 43 1.89 -0.13 -20.13
N GLN A 44 2.19 0.06 -18.85
CA GLN A 44 3.40 -0.46 -18.20
C GLN A 44 3.25 -1.92 -17.74
N TYR A 45 2.02 -2.44 -17.74
CA TYR A 45 1.71 -3.78 -17.26
C TYR A 45 0.87 -4.54 -18.27
N PHE A 46 1.06 -5.84 -18.30
CA PHE A 46 0.20 -6.77 -19.03
C PHE A 46 -1.22 -6.76 -18.44
N LYS A 47 -1.31 -6.79 -17.10
CA LYS A 47 -2.57 -6.73 -16.37
C LYS A 47 -2.36 -6.15 -14.98
N ILE A 48 -3.32 -5.34 -14.52
CA ILE A 48 -3.40 -4.86 -13.15
C ILE A 48 -4.63 -5.49 -12.51
N GLU A 49 -4.46 -6.18 -11.39
CA GLU A 49 -5.54 -6.93 -10.74
C GLU A 49 -5.59 -6.62 -9.25
N LYS A 50 -6.79 -6.30 -8.77
CA LYS A 50 -7.06 -6.08 -7.36
C LYS A 50 -7.38 -7.41 -6.69
N TYR A 51 -6.74 -7.63 -5.55
CA TYR A 51 -7.03 -8.70 -4.61
C TYR A 51 -7.56 -8.08 -3.32
N GLY A 52 -8.18 -8.85 -2.48
CA GLY A 52 -8.67 -8.34 -1.20
C GLY A 52 -9.33 -9.44 -0.39
N GLY A 53 -9.40 -9.19 0.91
CA GLY A 53 -9.98 -10.11 1.86
C GLY A 53 -8.99 -11.09 2.48
N SER A 54 -9.51 -12.02 3.27
CA SER A 54 -8.69 -13.06 3.89
C SER A 54 -8.12 -14.00 2.83
N GLY A 55 -6.82 -14.27 2.88
CA GLY A 55 -6.16 -15.16 1.94
C GLY A 55 -5.60 -14.46 0.69
N ASP A 56 -5.47 -13.14 0.70
CA ASP A 56 -4.82 -12.36 -0.37
C ASP A 56 -3.29 -12.53 -0.42
N MET A 57 -2.72 -13.24 0.55
CA MET A 57 -1.27 -13.52 0.66
C MET A 57 -0.41 -12.24 0.71
N GLY A 58 -0.94 -11.16 1.27
CA GLY A 58 -0.25 -9.88 1.36
C GLY A 58 -0.28 -9.04 0.08
N VAL A 59 -1.19 -9.34 -0.85
CA VAL A 59 -1.33 -8.63 -2.12
C VAL A 59 -2.64 -7.85 -2.13
N ASP A 60 -2.58 -6.53 -2.19
CA ASP A 60 -3.77 -5.70 -2.42
C ASP A 60 -4.02 -5.52 -3.91
N ILE A 61 -3.02 -5.02 -4.63
CA ILE A 61 -3.07 -4.84 -6.08
C ILE A 61 -1.77 -5.37 -6.68
N ALA A 62 -1.87 -6.21 -7.71
CA ALA A 62 -0.73 -6.73 -8.45
C ALA A 62 -0.67 -6.12 -9.85
N GLY A 63 0.52 -5.66 -10.25
CA GLY A 63 0.83 -5.29 -11.63
C GLY A 63 1.66 -6.40 -12.28
N PHE A 64 1.04 -7.18 -13.16
CA PHE A 64 1.70 -8.27 -13.88
C PHE A 64 2.37 -7.77 -15.15
N CYS A 65 3.62 -8.17 -15.38
CA CYS A 65 4.37 -7.78 -16.58
C CYS A 65 4.16 -8.74 -17.75
N SER A 66 3.60 -9.93 -17.50
CA SER A 66 3.31 -10.94 -18.54
C SER A 66 2.11 -11.81 -18.15
N ASP A 67 1.69 -12.68 -19.07
CA ASP A 67 0.66 -13.68 -18.84
C ASP A 67 1.05 -14.77 -17.83
N GLN A 68 2.33 -14.86 -17.48
CA GLN A 68 2.80 -15.75 -16.40
C GLN A 68 2.34 -15.29 -15.02
N ARG A 69 1.88 -14.05 -14.87
CA ARG A 69 1.29 -13.50 -13.65
C ARG A 69 2.24 -13.68 -12.45
N PHE A 70 1.84 -14.38 -11.40
CA PHE A 70 2.64 -14.62 -10.19
C PHE A 70 3.86 -15.54 -10.39
N GLU A 71 3.92 -16.26 -11.49
CA GLU A 71 5.11 -17.05 -11.87
C GLU A 71 6.13 -16.23 -12.68
N GLY A 72 5.73 -15.06 -13.14
CA GLY A 72 6.57 -14.12 -13.88
C GLY A 72 6.94 -12.89 -13.07
N VAL A 73 7.39 -11.85 -13.78
CA VAL A 73 7.71 -10.55 -13.17
C VAL A 73 6.42 -9.81 -12.83
N TRP A 74 6.34 -9.31 -11.60
CA TRP A 74 5.20 -8.53 -11.11
C TRP A 74 5.61 -7.53 -10.05
N ASP A 75 4.78 -6.52 -9.84
CA ASP A 75 4.94 -5.52 -8.80
C ASP A 75 3.76 -5.58 -7.84
N ASN A 76 4.03 -5.40 -6.54
CA ASN A 76 3.00 -5.38 -5.50
C ASN A 76 2.75 -3.95 -5.02
N PHE A 77 1.47 -3.58 -4.93
CA PHE A 77 1.02 -2.30 -4.40
C PHE A 77 0.19 -2.54 -3.16
N GLN A 78 0.76 -2.20 -2.01
CA GLN A 78 0.14 -2.34 -0.70
C GLN A 78 -0.48 -1.01 -0.30
N CYS A 79 -1.80 -0.97 -0.19
CA CYS A 79 -2.54 0.24 0.14
C CYS A 79 -2.76 0.37 1.64
N LYS A 80 -2.40 1.52 2.22
CA LYS A 80 -2.55 1.79 3.65
C LYS A 80 -3.33 3.08 3.87
N ARG A 81 -4.58 2.94 4.35
CA ARG A 81 -5.44 4.07 4.74
C ARG A 81 -5.37 4.23 6.26
N TYR A 82 -4.40 5.00 6.72
CA TYR A 82 -4.22 5.35 8.13
C TYR A 82 -4.45 6.84 8.37
N ASP A 83 -4.67 7.21 9.61
CA ASP A 83 -4.77 8.59 10.08
C ASP A 83 -3.41 9.21 10.44
N HIS A 84 -2.33 8.50 10.13
CA HIS A 84 -0.95 8.90 10.38
C HIS A 84 -0.06 8.52 9.19
N ALA A 85 1.10 9.18 9.09
CA ALA A 85 2.15 8.80 8.16
C ALA A 85 2.71 7.41 8.50
N LEU A 86 3.07 6.61 7.50
CA LEU A 86 3.58 5.25 7.69
C LEU A 86 4.85 5.23 8.54
N ARG A 87 4.87 4.31 9.49
CA ARG A 87 5.97 4.04 10.42
C ARG A 87 6.57 2.65 10.17
N PRO A 88 7.77 2.36 10.65
CA PRO A 88 8.34 1.00 10.53
C PRO A 88 7.42 -0.10 11.06
N SER A 89 6.74 0.14 12.18
CA SER A 89 5.77 -0.82 12.76
C SER A 89 4.58 -1.14 11.84
N ASP A 90 4.26 -0.29 10.90
CA ASP A 90 3.14 -0.48 9.98
C ASP A 90 3.48 -1.43 8.83
N ILE A 91 4.76 -1.70 8.57
CA ILE A 91 5.21 -2.47 7.41
C ILE A 91 5.73 -3.87 7.71
N TRP A 92 6.09 -4.18 8.97
CA TRP A 92 6.75 -5.46 9.30
C TRP A 92 5.92 -6.68 8.88
N VAL A 93 4.65 -6.73 9.23
CA VAL A 93 3.76 -7.84 8.87
C VAL A 93 3.63 -7.98 7.37
N GLU A 94 3.49 -6.87 6.65
CA GLU A 94 3.30 -6.88 5.20
C GLU A 94 4.53 -7.39 4.45
N ILE A 95 5.71 -6.94 4.84
CA ILE A 95 6.98 -7.47 4.28
C ILE A 95 7.12 -8.95 4.68
N GLY A 96 6.78 -9.29 5.92
CA GLY A 96 6.80 -10.67 6.40
C GLY A 96 5.93 -11.60 5.55
N LYS A 97 4.72 -11.17 5.19
CA LYS A 97 3.83 -11.92 4.29
C LYS A 97 4.48 -12.17 2.92
N ILE A 98 5.07 -11.14 2.32
CA ILE A 98 5.74 -11.27 1.02
C ILE A 98 6.89 -12.28 1.09
N ILE A 99 7.72 -12.21 2.13
CA ILE A 99 8.82 -13.16 2.32
C ILE A 99 8.28 -14.58 2.54
N TYR A 100 7.29 -14.74 3.41
CA TYR A 100 6.71 -16.04 3.75
C TYR A 100 6.08 -16.72 2.53
N TYR A 101 5.21 -16.02 1.80
CA TYR A 101 4.51 -16.60 0.65
C TYR A 101 5.43 -16.81 -0.55
N SER A 102 6.46 -15.99 -0.71
CA SER A 102 7.53 -16.24 -1.69
C SER A 102 8.31 -17.50 -1.34
N TYR A 103 8.65 -17.71 -0.06
CA TYR A 103 9.29 -18.93 0.42
C TYR A 103 8.43 -20.17 0.21
N LYS A 104 7.11 -20.06 0.43
CA LYS A 104 6.14 -21.11 0.18
C LYS A 104 5.89 -21.36 -1.30
N LYS A 105 6.49 -20.58 -2.19
CA LYS A 105 6.34 -20.66 -3.65
C LYS A 105 4.91 -20.42 -4.15
N GLU A 106 4.12 -19.65 -3.41
CA GLU A 106 2.82 -19.20 -3.87
C GLU A 106 2.94 -18.20 -5.02
N TYR A 107 4.04 -17.45 -5.05
CA TYR A 107 4.44 -16.56 -6.14
C TYR A 107 5.95 -16.35 -6.13
N VAL A 108 6.52 -15.91 -7.24
CA VAL A 108 7.89 -15.40 -7.24
C VAL A 108 7.92 -14.06 -6.48
N PRO A 109 9.01 -13.71 -5.79
CA PRO A 109 9.10 -12.43 -5.12
C PRO A 109 8.77 -11.27 -6.09
N PRO A 110 7.97 -10.28 -5.67
CA PRO A 110 7.71 -9.14 -6.53
C PRO A 110 8.99 -8.40 -6.88
N ARG A 111 9.07 -7.85 -8.10
CA ARG A 111 10.17 -7.00 -8.51
C ARG A 111 10.26 -5.75 -7.65
N TYR A 112 9.13 -5.10 -7.43
CA TYR A 112 8.98 -3.96 -6.53
C TYR A 112 7.80 -4.16 -5.60
N HIS A 113 7.95 -3.71 -4.37
CA HIS A 113 6.87 -3.65 -3.39
C HIS A 113 6.67 -2.19 -2.98
N TYR A 114 5.51 -1.65 -3.32
CA TYR A 114 5.15 -0.26 -3.02
C TYR A 114 4.18 -0.20 -1.85
N PHE A 115 4.51 0.61 -0.85
CA PHE A 115 3.56 1.02 0.18
C PHE A 115 2.96 2.37 -0.22
N ILE A 116 1.65 2.42 -0.34
CA ILE A 116 0.92 3.63 -0.73
C ILE A 116 0.04 4.05 0.45
N GLY A 117 0.53 5.00 1.22
CA GLY A 117 -0.15 5.54 2.40
C GLY A 117 -0.90 6.83 2.07
N SER A 118 -2.15 6.95 2.54
CA SER A 118 -2.96 8.16 2.34
C SER A 118 -2.41 9.39 3.07
N GLN A 119 -1.57 9.19 4.09
CA GLN A 119 -0.90 10.23 4.87
C GLN A 119 0.62 10.28 4.60
N GLY A 120 1.08 9.62 3.52
CA GLY A 120 2.48 9.57 3.18
C GLY A 120 3.32 8.70 4.12
N ILE A 121 4.62 8.95 4.13
CA ILE A 121 5.61 8.17 4.86
C ILE A 121 6.28 9.05 5.93
N GLY A 122 6.43 8.51 7.14
CA GLY A 122 7.14 9.19 8.24
C GLY A 122 8.65 9.18 8.07
N THR A 123 9.34 10.12 8.69
CA THR A 123 10.79 10.29 8.58
C THR A 123 11.58 9.05 8.99
N SER A 124 11.15 8.36 10.04
CA SER A 124 11.84 7.15 10.52
C SER A 124 11.78 6.00 9.51
N LEU A 125 10.64 5.82 8.85
CA LEU A 125 10.49 4.81 7.81
C LEU A 125 11.28 5.21 6.55
N GLU A 126 11.22 6.47 6.15
CA GLU A 126 11.97 6.99 5.00
C GLU A 126 13.48 6.72 5.16
N LYS A 127 14.04 7.04 6.33
CA LYS A 127 15.44 6.76 6.63
C LYS A 127 15.77 5.27 6.63
N LEU A 128 14.85 4.45 7.10
CA LEU A 128 15.03 2.99 7.12
C LEU A 128 15.01 2.41 5.72
N LEU A 129 14.09 2.83 4.87
CA LEU A 129 14.01 2.39 3.47
C LEU A 129 15.24 2.86 2.65
N GLY A 130 15.83 3.99 3.02
CA GLY A 130 17.08 4.48 2.43
C GLY A 130 18.34 3.74 2.90
N ASN A 131 18.21 2.80 3.85
CA ASN A 131 19.33 2.02 4.39
C ASN A 131 19.00 0.52 4.38
N PRO A 132 19.22 -0.18 3.24
CA PRO A 132 18.87 -1.59 3.09
C PRO A 132 19.49 -2.51 4.13
N THR A 133 20.74 -2.26 4.54
CA THR A 133 21.43 -3.06 5.57
C THR A 133 20.72 -2.96 6.91
N LYS A 134 20.36 -1.76 7.31
CA LYS A 134 19.63 -1.52 8.55
C LYS A 134 18.19 -2.07 8.50
N LEU A 135 17.52 -1.92 7.35
CA LEU A 135 16.20 -2.49 7.12
C LEU A 135 16.23 -4.01 7.32
N ARG A 136 17.21 -4.69 6.72
CA ARG A 136 17.38 -6.13 6.86
C ARG A 136 17.62 -6.54 8.32
N SER A 137 18.51 -5.85 9.02
CA SER A 137 18.80 -6.14 10.43
C SER A 137 17.58 -6.00 11.30
N GLN A 138 16.82 -4.91 11.14
CA GLN A 138 15.59 -4.69 11.90
C GLN A 138 14.48 -5.68 11.52
N MET A 139 14.41 -6.09 10.28
CA MET A 139 13.46 -7.11 9.83
C MET A 139 13.74 -8.45 10.53
N ILE A 140 15.00 -8.85 10.63
CA ILE A 140 15.41 -10.06 11.34
C ILE A 140 15.09 -9.96 12.84
N GLU A 141 15.39 -8.84 13.48
CA GLU A 141 15.09 -8.60 14.90
C GLU A 141 13.59 -8.65 15.21
N ASN A 142 12.76 -8.18 14.29
CA ASN A 142 11.31 -8.12 14.46
C ASN A 142 10.56 -9.33 13.89
N TRP A 143 11.27 -10.30 13.32
CA TRP A 143 10.65 -11.41 12.58
C TRP A 143 9.67 -12.20 13.42
N ASP A 144 10.10 -12.72 14.56
CA ASP A 144 9.25 -13.61 15.38
C ASP A 144 8.07 -12.88 16.00
N GLN A 145 8.30 -11.68 16.50
CA GLN A 145 7.30 -10.93 17.26
C GLN A 145 6.34 -10.14 16.39
N HIS A 146 6.84 -9.51 15.31
CA HIS A 146 6.08 -8.53 14.52
C HIS A 146 5.79 -8.97 13.09
N CYS A 147 6.39 -10.04 12.60
CA CYS A 147 6.14 -10.57 11.27
C CYS A 147 5.41 -11.90 11.35
N LEU A 148 6.05 -12.95 11.85
CA LEU A 148 5.53 -14.31 11.84
C LEU A 148 4.19 -14.45 12.55
N ASN A 149 4.00 -13.78 13.67
CA ASN A 149 2.75 -13.84 14.43
C ASN A 149 1.55 -13.18 13.71
N GLY A 150 1.79 -12.36 12.69
CA GLY A 150 0.76 -11.66 11.93
C GLY A 150 0.46 -12.27 10.55
N ILE A 151 1.17 -13.33 10.19
CA ILE A 151 1.02 -13.98 8.88
C ILE A 151 -0.11 -15.02 8.86
#